data_08187c30c78815fae99629e70fa389b3
#
_entry.id   08187c30c78815fae99629e70fa389b3
#
_cell.length_a   1.000
_cell.length_b   1.000
_cell.length_c   1.000
_cell.angle_alpha   90.00
_cell.angle_beta   90.00
_cell.angle_gamma   90.00
#
_symmetry.space_group_name_H-M   'P 1'
#
loop_
_entity.id
_entity.type
_entity.pdbx_description
1 polymer ?
#
loop_
_entity_poly.entity_id
_entity_poly.type
_entity_poly.pdbx_seq_one_letter_code
_entity_poly.pdbx_strand_id
1 'polypeptide(L)'
;MTQDTPLLSIIVISFMLPFEAIALPLYSVTQQLGWIDSISALIVPSIANGLAIFLFYQFFQQVPKDYYEAARLEGAGILTILFRVYVPLSMPTCISAALMLFIFQWEAFLWPLLAMPSQEFKVIQVGMA
;
A
#
# COMPACT_ATOMS: atom_id res chain seq x y z
N MET A 1 -19.93 0.38 14.64
CA MET A 1 -18.79 1.30 14.82
C MET A 1 -17.67 0.81 15.74
N THR A 2 -17.80 -0.30 16.44
CA THR A 2 -16.82 -0.72 17.46
C THR A 2 -15.98 -1.96 17.11
N GLN A 3 -16.20 -2.58 15.95
CA GLN A 3 -15.45 -3.79 15.56
C GLN A 3 -14.22 -3.52 14.68
N ASP A 4 -14.15 -2.36 14.05
CA ASP A 4 -13.05 -2.02 13.13
C ASP A 4 -11.82 -1.45 13.83
N THR A 5 -12.00 -1.00 15.08
CA THR A 5 -10.95 -0.35 15.87
C THR A 5 -9.70 -1.22 16.10
N PRO A 6 -9.80 -2.52 16.46
CA PRO A 6 -8.61 -3.33 16.68
C PRO A 6 -7.86 -3.62 15.38
N LEU A 7 -8.57 -3.87 14.29
CA LEU A 7 -7.96 -4.13 12.99
C LEU A 7 -7.23 -2.87 12.47
N LEU A 8 -7.88 -1.72 12.58
CA LEU A 8 -7.29 -0.45 12.20
C LEU A 8 -6.05 -0.13 13.06
N SER A 9 -6.12 -0.40 14.37
CA SER A 9 -4.97 -0.20 15.27
C SER A 9 -3.78 -1.06 14.86
N ILE A 10 -4.00 -2.32 14.47
CA ILE A 10 -2.93 -3.20 13.97
C ILE A 10 -2.32 -2.63 12.69
N ILE A 11 -3.14 -2.15 11.75
CA ILE A 11 -2.66 -1.53 10.51
C ILE A 11 -1.81 -0.29 10.81
N VAL A 12 -2.30 0.60 11.69
CA VAL A 12 -1.57 1.82 12.07
C VAL A 12 -0.25 1.48 12.74
N ILE A 13 -0.24 0.55 13.68
CA ILE A 13 0.99 0.10 14.35
C ILE A 13 1.97 -0.50 13.34
N SER A 14 1.49 -1.28 12.37
CA SER A 14 2.33 -1.92 11.36
C SER A 14 3.14 -0.92 10.53
N PHE A 15 2.55 0.20 10.11
CA PHE A 15 3.31 1.17 9.32
C PHE A 15 4.10 2.19 10.18
N MET A 16 3.87 2.23 11.51
CA MET A 16 4.71 3.00 12.43
C MET A 16 6.04 2.31 12.74
N LEU A 17 6.16 1.01 12.46
CA LEU A 17 7.43 0.32 12.62
C LEU A 17 8.44 0.86 11.60
N PRO A 18 9.66 1.23 12.04
CA PRO A 18 10.70 1.65 11.11
C PRO A 18 11.07 0.50 10.17
N PHE A 19 11.22 0.82 8.89
CA PHE A 19 11.54 -0.19 7.87
C PHE A 19 12.82 -0.97 8.21
N GLU A 20 13.78 -0.32 8.82
CA GLU A 20 15.06 -0.91 9.24
C GLU A 20 14.87 -2.10 10.19
N ALA A 21 13.85 -2.05 11.04
CA ALA A 21 13.54 -3.15 11.96
C ALA A 21 12.95 -4.38 11.23
N ILE A 22 12.30 -4.16 10.09
CA ILE A 22 11.67 -5.23 9.29
C ILE A 22 12.59 -5.73 8.17
N ALA A 23 13.60 -4.96 7.80
CA ALA A 23 14.47 -5.25 6.65
C ALA A 23 15.16 -6.61 6.76
N LEU A 24 15.72 -6.96 7.92
CA LEU A 24 16.42 -8.24 8.12
C LEU A 24 15.46 -9.46 8.07
N PRO A 25 14.34 -9.49 8.82
CA PRO A 25 13.35 -10.56 8.67
C PRO A 25 12.82 -10.68 7.24
N LEU A 26 12.53 -9.56 6.59
CA LEU A 26 12.05 -9.53 5.21
C LEU A 26 13.10 -10.11 4.25
N TYR A 27 14.37 -9.77 4.42
CA TYR A 27 15.47 -10.34 3.64
C TYR A 27 15.54 -11.85 3.78
N SER A 28 15.45 -12.38 5.01
CA SER A 28 15.48 -13.81 5.28
C SER A 28 14.34 -14.54 4.55
N VAL A 29 13.12 -14.01 4.59
CA VAL A 29 11.97 -14.58 3.89
C VAL A 29 12.17 -14.54 2.37
N THR A 30 12.62 -13.40 1.85
CA THR A 30 12.86 -13.20 0.41
C THR A 30 13.96 -14.15 -0.10
N GLN A 31 14.98 -14.38 0.70
CA GLN A 31 16.06 -15.34 0.40
C GLN A 31 15.55 -16.79 0.38
N GLN A 32 14.73 -17.17 1.38
CA GLN A 32 14.13 -18.52 1.42
C GLN A 32 13.21 -18.78 0.23
N LEU A 33 12.54 -17.76 -0.28
CA LEU A 33 11.71 -17.84 -1.48
C LEU A 33 12.52 -17.83 -2.79
N GLY A 34 13.83 -17.62 -2.72
CA GLY A 34 14.70 -17.54 -3.90
C GLY A 34 14.46 -16.30 -4.76
N TRP A 35 13.95 -15.21 -4.15
CA TRP A 35 13.61 -13.99 -4.88
C TRP A 35 14.73 -12.94 -4.91
N ILE A 36 15.81 -13.12 -4.16
CA ILE A 36 16.96 -12.21 -4.18
C ILE A 36 17.45 -12.08 -5.64
N ASP A 37 17.83 -10.87 -6.02
CA ASP A 37 18.19 -10.49 -7.40
C ASP A 37 17.04 -10.65 -8.42
N SER A 38 15.79 -10.52 -7.97
CA SER A 38 14.64 -10.55 -8.85
C SER A 38 13.75 -9.31 -8.66
N ILE A 39 13.03 -8.94 -9.71
CA ILE A 39 12.03 -7.85 -9.66
C ILE A 39 10.92 -8.18 -8.64
N SER A 40 10.62 -9.46 -8.43
CA SER A 40 9.65 -9.90 -7.43
C SER A 40 10.04 -9.46 -6.01
N ALA A 41 11.32 -9.47 -5.68
CA ALA A 41 11.81 -9.00 -4.37
C ALA A 41 11.54 -7.51 -4.14
N LEU A 42 11.50 -6.70 -5.18
CA LEU A 42 11.19 -5.27 -5.08
C LEU A 42 9.69 -5.00 -5.03
N ILE A 43 8.92 -5.67 -5.88
CA ILE A 43 7.49 -5.38 -6.08
C ILE A 43 6.65 -5.98 -4.97
N VAL A 44 6.80 -7.28 -4.68
CA VAL A 44 5.86 -8.00 -3.81
C VAL A 44 5.80 -7.44 -2.38
N PRO A 45 6.90 -7.11 -1.70
CA PRO A 45 6.84 -6.49 -0.37
C PRO A 45 6.20 -5.10 -0.36
N SER A 46 6.25 -4.39 -1.48
CA SER A 46 5.74 -3.03 -1.62
C SER A 46 4.24 -2.94 -1.93
N ILE A 47 3.61 -4.05 -2.35
CA ILE A 47 2.18 -4.07 -2.72
C ILE A 47 1.29 -3.76 -1.51
N ALA A 48 1.59 -4.33 -0.35
CA ALA A 48 0.82 -4.11 0.87
C ALA A 48 1.38 -2.92 1.63
N ASN A 49 0.79 -1.74 1.42
CA ASN A 49 1.21 -0.52 2.10
C ASN A 49 0.15 -0.06 3.12
N GLY A 50 0.51 -0.12 4.40
CA GLY A 50 -0.39 0.24 5.52
C GLY A 50 -0.86 1.69 5.48
N LEU A 51 -0.02 2.63 5.01
CA LEU A 51 -0.40 4.03 4.88
C LEU A 51 -1.47 4.22 3.80
N ALA A 52 -1.34 3.57 2.65
CA ALA A 52 -2.36 3.62 1.61
C ALA A 52 -3.70 3.06 2.12
N ILE A 53 -3.68 1.93 2.83
CA ILE A 53 -4.89 1.35 3.45
C ILE A 53 -5.51 2.34 4.42
N PHE A 54 -4.72 2.98 5.25
CA PHE A 54 -5.18 3.98 6.22
C PHE A 54 -5.82 5.20 5.54
N LEU A 55 -5.22 5.73 4.46
CA LEU A 55 -5.77 6.86 3.70
C LEU A 55 -7.14 6.54 3.11
N PHE A 56 -7.29 5.36 2.50
CA PHE A 56 -8.59 4.93 1.97
C PHE A 56 -9.62 4.68 3.07
N TYR A 57 -9.20 4.09 4.19
CA TYR A 57 -10.09 3.91 5.34
C TYR A 57 -10.63 5.24 5.85
N GLN A 58 -9.76 6.24 6.05
CA GLN A 58 -10.15 7.58 6.48
C GLN A 58 -11.09 8.26 5.47
N PHE A 59 -10.83 8.11 4.19
CA PHE A 59 -11.71 8.63 3.15
C PHE A 59 -13.10 7.99 3.23
N PHE A 60 -13.20 6.67 3.28
CA PHE A 60 -14.49 5.98 3.30
C PHE A 60 -15.30 6.26 4.57
N GLN A 61 -14.65 6.58 5.67
CA GLN A 61 -15.35 7.02 6.89
C GLN A 61 -16.05 8.38 6.72
N GLN A 62 -15.58 9.21 5.82
CA GLN A 62 -16.13 10.54 5.56
C GLN A 62 -17.24 10.53 4.49
N VAL A 63 -17.37 9.45 3.73
CA VAL A 63 -18.41 9.33 2.69
C VAL A 63 -19.78 9.15 3.34
N PRO A 64 -20.76 10.04 3.07
CA PRO A 64 -22.10 9.90 3.59
C PRO A 64 -22.75 8.58 3.15
N LYS A 65 -23.45 7.93 4.08
CA LYS A 65 -24.15 6.67 3.81
C LYS A 65 -25.25 6.79 2.76
N ASP A 66 -25.77 8.00 2.58
CA ASP A 66 -26.82 8.32 1.62
C ASP A 66 -26.45 7.90 0.20
N TYR A 67 -25.18 8.00 -0.19
CA TYR A 67 -24.71 7.51 -1.49
C TYR A 67 -24.88 6.00 -1.66
N TYR A 68 -24.61 5.24 -0.62
CA TYR A 68 -24.80 3.80 -0.62
C TYR A 68 -26.29 3.44 -0.66
N GLU A 69 -27.09 4.10 0.18
CA GLU A 69 -28.51 3.85 0.31
C GLU A 69 -29.24 4.20 -0.99
N ALA A 70 -28.96 5.35 -1.59
CA ALA A 70 -29.52 5.75 -2.87
C ALA A 70 -29.22 4.74 -3.98
N ALA A 71 -27.95 4.33 -4.11
CA ALA A 71 -27.56 3.34 -5.10
C ALA A 71 -28.21 1.97 -4.86
N ARG A 72 -28.44 1.59 -3.62
CA ARG A 72 -29.15 0.34 -3.25
C ARG A 72 -30.63 0.42 -3.61
N LEU A 73 -31.26 1.56 -3.42
CA LEU A 73 -32.67 1.79 -3.82
C LEU A 73 -32.85 1.68 -5.34
N GLU A 74 -31.83 2.08 -6.10
CA GLU A 74 -31.81 1.92 -7.56
C GLU A 74 -31.50 0.46 -8.01
N GLY A 75 -31.34 -0.46 -7.07
CA GLY A 75 -31.07 -1.88 -7.35
C GLY A 75 -29.62 -2.19 -7.70
N ALA A 76 -28.68 -1.27 -7.46
CA ALA A 76 -27.27 -1.50 -7.74
C ALA A 76 -26.67 -2.59 -6.84
N GLY A 77 -25.93 -3.52 -7.44
CA GLY A 77 -25.13 -4.51 -6.73
C GLY A 77 -23.87 -3.90 -6.09
N ILE A 78 -23.28 -4.60 -5.13
CA ILE A 78 -22.11 -4.12 -4.36
C ILE A 78 -20.94 -3.71 -5.28
N LEU A 79 -20.62 -4.48 -6.30
CA LEU A 79 -19.54 -4.16 -7.24
C LEU A 79 -19.87 -2.92 -8.07
N THR A 80 -21.14 -2.76 -8.46
CA THR A 80 -21.59 -1.57 -9.20
C THR A 80 -21.44 -0.31 -8.33
N ILE A 81 -21.82 -0.39 -7.07
CA ILE A 81 -21.66 0.70 -6.11
C ILE A 81 -20.18 1.02 -5.93
N LEU A 82 -19.32 0.01 -5.76
CA LEU A 82 -17.89 0.20 -5.62
C LEU A 82 -17.31 0.96 -6.83
N PHE A 83 -17.52 0.47 -8.03
CA PHE A 83 -16.86 1.02 -9.23
C PHE A 83 -17.53 2.28 -9.79
N ARG A 84 -18.84 2.46 -9.61
CA ARG A 84 -19.56 3.64 -10.15
C ARG A 84 -19.75 4.78 -9.16
N VAL A 85 -19.66 4.49 -7.85
CA VAL A 85 -19.86 5.51 -6.81
C VAL A 85 -18.56 5.74 -6.05
N TYR A 86 -18.04 4.73 -5.36
CA TYR A 86 -16.90 4.91 -4.45
C TYR A 86 -15.58 5.16 -5.17
N VAL A 87 -15.29 4.46 -6.27
CA VAL A 87 -14.04 4.68 -7.01
C VAL A 87 -13.94 6.09 -7.59
N PRO A 88 -14.93 6.62 -8.30
CA PRO A 88 -14.88 8.00 -8.77
C PRO A 88 -14.80 9.03 -7.63
N LEU A 89 -15.52 8.79 -6.54
CA LEU A 89 -15.54 9.68 -5.39
C LEU A 89 -14.19 9.69 -4.67
N SER A 90 -13.47 8.56 -4.67
CA SER A 90 -12.14 8.42 -4.03
C SER A 90 -10.98 8.91 -4.91
N MET A 91 -11.22 9.42 -6.10
CA MET A 91 -10.16 9.85 -7.03
C MET A 91 -9.13 10.82 -6.41
N PRO A 92 -9.52 11.85 -5.64
CA PRO A 92 -8.55 12.71 -4.97
C PRO A 92 -7.66 11.94 -3.99
N THR A 93 -8.22 10.99 -3.26
CA THR A 93 -7.47 10.12 -2.33
C THR A 93 -6.56 9.17 -3.09
N CYS A 94 -6.99 8.63 -4.23
CA CYS A 94 -6.16 7.81 -5.12
C CYS A 94 -4.94 8.57 -5.61
N ILE A 95 -5.11 9.82 -6.04
CA ILE A 95 -4.02 10.68 -6.52
C ILE A 95 -3.04 10.96 -5.37
N SER A 96 -3.55 11.32 -4.19
CA SER A 96 -2.71 11.58 -3.01
C SER A 96 -1.93 10.34 -2.58
N ALA A 97 -2.58 9.19 -2.52
CA ALA A 97 -1.93 7.92 -2.19
C ALA A 97 -0.87 7.54 -3.23
N ALA A 98 -1.17 7.70 -4.52
CA ALA A 98 -0.23 7.42 -5.60
C ALA A 98 1.02 8.32 -5.53
N LEU A 99 0.84 9.61 -5.26
CA LEU A 99 1.96 10.55 -5.08
C LEU A 99 2.82 10.19 -3.86
N MET A 100 2.19 9.87 -2.72
CA MET A 100 2.93 9.46 -1.52
C MET A 100 3.71 8.17 -1.75
N LEU A 101 3.06 7.15 -2.33
CA LEU A 101 3.72 5.88 -2.65
C LEU A 101 4.86 6.07 -3.66
N PHE A 102 4.68 6.95 -4.65
CA PHE A 102 5.74 7.28 -5.60
C PHE A 102 6.94 7.90 -4.88
N ILE A 103 6.73 8.88 -3.99
CA ILE A 103 7.81 9.51 -3.24
C ILE A 103 8.55 8.47 -2.37
N PHE A 104 7.82 7.63 -1.63
CA PHE A 104 8.43 6.59 -0.82
C PHE A 104 9.26 5.60 -1.64
N GLN A 105 8.76 5.20 -2.81
CA GLN A 105 9.51 4.31 -3.69
C GLN A 105 10.70 5.01 -4.36
N TRP A 106 10.56 6.30 -4.66
CA TRP A 106 11.66 7.10 -5.20
C TRP A 106 12.81 7.24 -4.21
N GLU A 107 12.49 7.44 -2.93
CA GLU A 107 13.48 7.57 -1.84
C GLU A 107 13.99 6.21 -1.31
N ALA A 108 13.41 5.09 -1.76
CA ALA A 108 13.77 3.77 -1.29
C ALA A 108 15.22 3.42 -1.70
N PHE A 109 16.09 3.30 -0.73
CA PHE A 109 17.51 2.96 -0.92
C PHE A 109 17.88 1.63 -0.29
N LEU A 110 17.55 1.45 0.99
CA LEU A 110 18.01 0.31 1.77
C LEU A 110 17.49 -1.03 1.23
N TRP A 111 16.22 -1.12 0.92
CA TRP A 111 15.63 -2.38 0.46
C TRP A 111 16.15 -2.81 -0.93
N PRO A 112 16.16 -1.95 -1.94
CA PRO A 112 16.77 -2.30 -3.22
C PRO A 112 18.24 -2.71 -3.10
N LEU A 113 19.01 -2.08 -2.21
CA LEU A 113 20.39 -2.42 -1.97
C LEU A 113 20.56 -3.84 -1.40
N LEU A 114 19.65 -4.24 -0.49
CA LEU A 114 19.66 -5.57 0.11
C LEU A 114 19.09 -6.64 -0.82
N ALA A 115 18.00 -6.33 -1.53
CA ALA A 115 17.27 -7.28 -2.34
C ALA A 115 17.92 -7.56 -3.70
N MET A 116 18.74 -6.62 -4.20
CA MET A 116 19.41 -6.71 -5.50
C MET A 116 20.91 -6.42 -5.38
N PRO A 117 21.69 -7.33 -4.80
CA PRO A 117 23.13 -7.17 -4.65
C PRO A 117 23.89 -7.29 -5.99
N SER A 118 23.33 -7.94 -7.02
CA SER A 118 23.95 -8.00 -8.33
C SER A 118 23.91 -6.63 -9.04
N GLN A 119 24.95 -6.33 -9.82
CA GLN A 119 25.06 -5.05 -10.53
C GLN A 119 24.18 -4.95 -11.79
N GLU A 120 23.49 -6.00 -12.16
CA GLU A 120 22.77 -6.11 -13.43
C GLU A 120 21.51 -5.24 -13.48
N PHE A 121 20.84 -5.05 -12.31
CA PHE A 121 19.67 -4.17 -12.18
C PHE A 121 19.84 -3.25 -10.98
N LYS A 122 20.12 -1.97 -11.22
CA LYS A 122 20.17 -0.96 -10.15
C LYS A 122 18.96 -0.03 -10.23
N VAL A 123 18.26 0.15 -9.11
CA VAL A 123 17.32 1.25 -8.98
C VAL A 123 18.06 2.58 -8.93
N ILE A 124 17.39 3.65 -9.35
CA ILE A 124 18.01 4.98 -9.52
C ILE A 124 18.79 5.41 -8.27
N GLN A 125 18.24 5.26 -7.08
CA GLN A 125 18.89 5.68 -5.83
C GLN A 125 20.18 4.89 -5.54
N VAL A 126 20.18 3.58 -5.79
CA VAL A 126 21.37 2.74 -5.62
C VAL A 126 22.41 3.00 -6.72
N GLY A 127 21.96 3.38 -7.91
CA GLY A 127 22.83 3.69 -9.03
C GLY A 127 23.51 5.06 -8.93
N MET A 128 23.01 5.97 -8.10
CA MET A 128 23.57 7.32 -7.88
C MET A 128 24.52 7.39 -6.68
N ALA A 129 24.57 6.37 -5.84
CA ALA A 129 25.44 6.26 -4.67
C ALA A 129 26.75 5.55 -5.03
#